data_baf8c43b9bb60663340e5eadae5ddc93
#
_entry.id   baf8c43b9bb60663340e5eadae5ddc93
#
_cell.length_a   1.000
_cell.length_b   1.000
_cell.length_c   1.000
_cell.angle_alpha   90.00
_cell.angle_beta   90.00
_cell.angle_gamma   90.00
#
_symmetry.space_group_name_H-M   'P 1'
#
loop_
_entity.id
_entity.type
_entity.pdbx_description
1 polymer ?
#
loop_
_entity_poly.entity_id
_entity_poly.type
_entity_poly.pdbx_seq_one_letter_code
_entity_poly.pdbx_strand_id
1 'polypeptide(L)'
;MNRVIYFSPTNSTKDIAEYCSNFLNIPLVDLTSFKKINFFDYSALYNNIIICFPVYSQNIPLPVKDILKKIKTKNIIFIATYGRMATGNVLYEATKYTNAK
;
A
#
# COMPACT_ATOMS: atom_id res chain seq x y z
N MET A 1 11.32 -2.77 11.60
CA MET A 1 9.88 -2.53 11.74
C MET A 1 9.16 -2.98 10.48
N ASN A 2 8.00 -3.58 10.65
CA ASN A 2 7.17 -4.04 9.54
C ASN A 2 5.78 -3.43 9.69
N ARG A 3 5.12 -3.14 8.55
CA ARG A 3 3.77 -2.59 8.56
C ARG A 3 2.97 -3.13 7.40
N VAL A 4 1.68 -3.32 7.62
CA VAL A 4 0.71 -3.54 6.55
C VAL A 4 -0.06 -2.24 6.41
N ILE A 5 0.04 -1.62 5.25
CA ILE A 5 -0.58 -0.33 4.96
C ILE A 5 -1.69 -0.56 3.95
N TYR A 6 -2.82 0.12 4.13
CA TYR A 6 -3.87 0.03 3.12
C TYR A 6 -4.48 1.38 2.81
N PHE A 7 -4.90 1.53 1.57
CA PHE A 7 -5.72 2.62 1.10
C PHE A 7 -7.00 1.98 0.56
N SER A 8 -8.13 2.20 1.24
CA SER A 8 -9.36 1.48 0.91
C SER A 8 -10.58 2.39 1.02
N PRO A 9 -10.91 3.11 -0.06
CA PRO A 9 -12.14 3.90 -0.08
C PRO A 9 -13.40 3.03 0.07
N THR A 10 -13.29 1.75 -0.29
CA THR A 10 -14.32 0.75 -0.04
C THR A 10 -13.72 -0.31 0.88
N ASN A 11 -14.54 -1.22 1.39
CA ASN A 11 -14.07 -2.17 2.40
C ASN A 11 -13.31 -3.37 1.86
N SER A 12 -13.30 -3.61 0.56
CA SER A 12 -12.71 -4.84 0.02
C SER A 12 -11.20 -4.91 0.23
N THR A 13 -10.49 -3.82 -0.04
CA THR A 13 -9.04 -3.79 0.18
C THR A 13 -8.71 -3.86 1.67
N LYS A 14 -9.53 -3.22 2.50
CA LYS A 14 -9.34 -3.26 3.95
C LYS A 14 -9.40 -4.69 4.48
N ASP A 15 -10.37 -5.47 4.00
CA ASP A 15 -10.52 -6.86 4.45
C ASP A 15 -9.27 -7.67 4.17
N ILE A 16 -8.69 -7.51 2.99
CA ILE A 16 -7.46 -8.20 2.63
C ILE A 16 -6.29 -7.76 3.50
N ALA A 17 -6.19 -6.46 3.73
CA ALA A 17 -5.13 -5.92 4.57
C ALA A 17 -5.23 -6.42 6.00
N GLU A 18 -6.43 -6.47 6.54
CA GLU A 18 -6.66 -7.00 7.88
C GLU A 18 -6.27 -8.48 7.97
N TYR A 19 -6.62 -9.24 6.94
CA TYR A 19 -6.25 -10.65 6.90
C TYR A 19 -4.72 -10.81 6.92
N CYS A 20 -4.01 -10.05 6.11
CA CYS A 20 -2.56 -10.10 6.07
C CYS A 20 -1.93 -9.69 7.40
N SER A 21 -2.46 -8.64 7.99
CA SER A 21 -1.98 -8.15 9.29
C SER A 21 -2.11 -9.22 10.36
N ASN A 22 -3.27 -9.86 10.43
CA ASN A 22 -3.53 -10.89 11.43
C ASN A 22 -2.69 -12.15 11.18
N PHE A 23 -2.62 -12.57 9.93
CA PHE A 23 -1.90 -13.79 9.58
C PHE A 23 -0.41 -13.66 9.85
N LEU A 24 0.17 -12.52 9.52
CA LEU A 24 1.60 -12.28 9.66
C LEU A 24 1.97 -11.64 11.00
N ASN A 25 0.97 -11.25 11.78
CA ASN A 25 1.17 -10.58 13.06
C ASN A 25 1.99 -9.29 12.90
N ILE A 26 1.61 -8.48 11.93
CA ILE A 26 2.24 -7.20 11.60
C ILE A 26 1.24 -6.08 11.85
N PRO A 27 1.65 -4.95 12.46
CA PRO A 27 0.73 -3.84 12.69
C PRO A 27 0.10 -3.32 11.41
N LEU A 28 -1.18 -3.00 11.49
CA LEU A 28 -1.98 -2.51 10.37
C LEU A 28 -2.09 -0.99 10.43
N VAL A 29 -1.91 -0.34 9.30
CA VAL A 29 -2.01 1.13 9.20
C VAL A 29 -3.01 1.49 8.12
N ASP A 30 -3.99 2.31 8.49
CA ASP A 30 -5.01 2.81 7.56
C ASP A 30 -4.54 4.17 7.02
N LEU A 31 -4.29 4.24 5.73
CA LEU A 31 -3.91 5.48 5.05
C LEU A 31 -4.96 5.89 4.02
N THR A 32 -6.23 5.63 4.31
CA THR A 32 -7.31 5.90 3.36
C THR A 32 -7.61 7.39 3.23
N SER A 33 -7.51 8.14 4.31
CA SER A 33 -7.83 9.56 4.26
C SER A 33 -6.57 10.41 4.08
N PHE A 34 -6.76 11.59 3.51
CA PHE A 34 -5.66 12.54 3.31
C PHE A 34 -4.99 12.89 4.64
N LYS A 35 -5.78 13.06 5.68
CA LYS A 35 -5.27 13.38 7.01
C LYS A 35 -4.37 12.26 7.54
N LYS A 36 -4.80 11.01 7.38
CA LYS A 36 -4.01 9.87 7.86
C LYS A 36 -2.71 9.73 7.08
N ILE A 37 -2.74 9.99 5.78
CA ILE A 37 -1.53 9.96 4.96
C ILE A 37 -0.51 10.98 5.46
N ASN A 38 -0.97 12.18 5.81
CA ASN A 38 -0.08 13.22 6.26
C ASN A 38 0.50 12.98 7.66
N PHE A 39 -0.19 12.23 8.49
CA PHE A 39 0.28 11.93 9.85
C PHE A 39 1.16 10.70 9.95
N PHE A 40 1.30 9.94 8.87
CA PHE A 40 2.13 8.75 8.90
C PHE A 40 3.61 9.14 9.02
N ASP A 41 4.36 8.35 9.75
CA ASP A 41 5.79 8.63 9.96
C ASP A 41 6.60 8.11 8.77
N TYR A 42 6.96 9.01 7.86
CA TYR A 42 7.76 8.67 6.69
C TYR A 42 9.26 8.79 6.96
N SER A 43 9.65 9.26 8.13
CA SER A 43 11.07 9.37 8.45
C SER A 43 11.67 8.04 8.90
N ALA A 44 10.84 7.12 9.35
CA ALA A 44 11.31 5.81 9.80
C ALA A 44 11.69 4.93 8.62
N LEU A 45 12.71 4.11 8.81
CA LEU A 45 13.09 3.10 7.82
C LEU A 45 12.45 1.78 8.22
N TYR A 46 11.59 1.26 7.36
CA TYR A 46 10.92 -0.01 7.60
C TYR A 46 11.67 -1.15 6.94
N ASN A 47 11.60 -2.33 7.52
CA ASN A 47 12.22 -3.51 6.93
C ASN A 47 11.34 -4.08 5.84
N ASN A 48 10.08 -4.25 6.14
CA ASN A 48 9.11 -4.80 5.18
C ASN A 48 7.82 -4.01 5.26
N ILE A 49 7.32 -3.64 4.09
CA ILE A 49 6.03 -2.98 3.95
C ILE A 49 5.18 -3.81 3.01
N ILE A 50 3.95 -4.08 3.42
CA ILE A 50 2.94 -4.67 2.56
C ILE A 50 1.92 -3.57 2.34
N ILE A 51 1.74 -3.15 1.10
CA ILE A 51 0.79 -2.09 0.78
C ILE A 51 -0.33 -2.63 -0.07
N CYS A 52 -1.56 -2.40 0.39
CA CYS A 52 -2.77 -2.89 -0.26
C CYS A 52 -3.56 -1.69 -0.78
N PHE A 53 -4.00 -1.76 -2.02
CA PHE A 53 -4.74 -0.67 -2.64
C PHE A 53 -5.61 -1.19 -3.78
N PRO A 54 -6.72 -0.49 -4.09
CA PRO A 54 -7.53 -0.86 -5.25
C PRO A 54 -6.96 -0.25 -6.51
N VAL A 55 -7.25 -0.88 -7.64
CA VAL A 55 -6.84 -0.40 -8.95
C VAL A 55 -8.08 0.07 -9.71
N TYR A 56 -8.02 1.29 -10.22
CA TYR A 56 -9.10 1.87 -11.00
C TYR A 56 -8.61 2.11 -12.42
N SER A 57 -9.30 1.51 -13.40
CA SER A 57 -8.95 1.69 -14.81
C SER A 57 -7.46 1.46 -15.07
N GLN A 58 -6.90 0.44 -14.45
CA GLN A 58 -5.48 0.09 -14.57
C GLN A 58 -4.54 1.17 -14.05
N ASN A 59 -5.02 2.04 -13.18
CA ASN A 59 -4.20 3.10 -12.60
C ASN A 59 -4.10 2.93 -11.09
N ILE A 60 -2.95 3.32 -10.54
CA ILE A 60 -2.74 3.40 -9.11
C ILE A 60 -3.37 4.69 -8.61
N PRO A 61 -4.16 4.66 -7.52
CA PRO A 61 -4.72 5.89 -6.97
C PRO A 61 -3.64 6.91 -6.63
N LEU A 62 -3.90 8.18 -6.89
CA LEU A 62 -2.93 9.24 -6.61
C LEU A 62 -2.44 9.25 -5.17
N PRO A 63 -3.30 9.08 -4.15
CA PRO A 63 -2.81 9.02 -2.78
C PRO A 63 -1.79 7.92 -2.54
N VAL A 64 -1.96 6.77 -3.20
CA VAL A 64 -1.01 5.67 -3.08
C VAL A 64 0.32 6.04 -3.70
N LYS A 65 0.31 6.74 -4.82
CA LYS A 65 1.55 7.21 -5.45
C LYS A 65 2.32 8.12 -4.50
N ASP A 66 1.64 9.00 -3.80
CA ASP A 66 2.27 9.88 -2.82
C ASP A 66 2.90 9.10 -1.68
N ILE A 67 2.20 8.10 -1.17
CA ILE A 67 2.73 7.24 -0.11
C ILE A 67 4.01 6.55 -0.58
N LEU A 68 3.99 5.98 -1.78
CA LEU A 68 5.12 5.25 -2.31
C LEU A 68 6.36 6.14 -2.50
N LYS A 69 6.16 7.39 -2.85
CA LYS A 69 7.28 8.32 -3.01
C LYS A 69 7.94 8.69 -1.70
N LYS A 70 7.18 8.67 -0.61
CA LYS A 70 7.67 9.12 0.70
C LYS A 70 8.16 8.00 1.60
N ILE A 71 7.65 6.80 1.42
CA ILE A 71 7.93 5.69 2.33
C ILE A 71 9.34 5.17 2.12
N LYS A 72 10.01 4.81 3.22
CA LYS A 72 11.37 4.25 3.19
C LYS A 72 11.32 2.84 3.72
N THR A 73 11.66 1.87 2.89
CA THR A 73 11.62 0.47 3.28
C THR A 73 12.65 -0.32 2.48
N LYS A 74 13.15 -1.39 3.09
CA LYS A 74 14.08 -2.29 2.40
C LYS A 74 13.35 -3.19 1.42
N ASN A 75 12.16 -3.66 1.79
CA ASN A 75 11.37 -4.56 0.96
C ASN A 75 9.93 -4.07 0.92
N ILE A 76 9.29 -4.21 -0.23
CA ILE A 76 7.89 -3.82 -0.35
C ILE A 76 7.14 -4.88 -1.15
N ILE A 77 5.93 -5.19 -0.69
CA ILE A 77 5.04 -6.13 -1.36
C ILE A 77 3.77 -5.36 -1.71
N PHE A 78 3.38 -5.43 -2.98
CA PHE A 78 2.17 -4.77 -3.44
C PHE A 78 1.04 -5.77 -3.54
N ILE A 79 -0.10 -5.45 -2.95
CA ILE A 79 -1.32 -6.22 -3.12
C ILE A 79 -2.35 -5.30 -3.73
N ALA A 80 -2.65 -5.52 -5.00
CA ALA A 80 -3.61 -4.73 -5.74
C ALA A 80 -4.91 -5.50 -5.83
N THR A 81 -6.02 -4.83 -5.50
CA THR A 81 -7.35 -5.40 -5.65
C THR A 81 -8.04 -4.74 -6.83
N TYR A 82 -8.71 -5.51 -7.65
CA TYR A 82 -9.43 -4.98 -8.78
C TYR A 82 -10.60 -5.88 -9.14
N GLY A 83 -11.61 -5.28 -9.76
CA GLY A 83 -12.86 -5.97 -9.96
C GLY A 83 -12.79 -7.08 -10.97
N ARG A 84 -12.02 -6.94 -12.04
CA ARG A 84 -12.07 -7.92 -13.10
C ARG A 84 -10.95 -7.90 -14.11
N MET A 85 -9.99 -7.07 -14.01
CA MET A 85 -8.95 -6.95 -15.03
C MET A 85 -7.60 -7.25 -14.46
N ALA A 86 -6.86 -8.14 -15.10
CA ALA A 86 -5.46 -8.32 -14.76
C ALA A 86 -4.70 -7.09 -15.23
N THR A 87 -3.74 -6.62 -14.44
CA THR A 87 -3.07 -5.38 -14.76
C THR A 87 -1.61 -5.44 -14.42
N GLY A 88 -0.87 -6.23 -15.20
CA GLY A 88 0.56 -6.31 -15.01
C GLY A 88 1.25 -4.95 -15.00
N ASN A 89 0.73 -4.00 -15.78
CA ASN A 89 1.31 -2.66 -15.84
C ASN A 89 1.18 -1.89 -14.53
N VAL A 90 0.16 -2.18 -13.73
CA VAL A 90 -0.02 -1.51 -12.45
C VAL A 90 1.10 -1.82 -11.50
N LEU A 91 1.49 -3.08 -11.39
CA LEU A 91 2.58 -3.47 -10.50
C LEU A 91 3.90 -2.90 -10.99
N TYR A 92 4.13 -2.91 -12.29
CA TYR A 92 5.33 -2.30 -12.87
C TYR A 92 5.38 -0.81 -12.57
N GLU A 93 4.26 -0.12 -12.73
CA GLU A 93 4.17 1.30 -12.44
C GLU A 93 4.42 1.58 -10.97
N ALA A 94 3.88 0.74 -10.09
CA ALA A 94 4.06 0.92 -8.65
C ALA A 94 5.53 0.90 -8.26
N THR A 95 6.33 0.02 -8.87
CA THR A 95 7.75 -0.08 -8.53
C THR A 95 8.53 1.17 -8.86
N LYS A 96 8.02 2.00 -9.78
CA LYS A 96 8.68 3.25 -10.13
C LYS A 96 8.55 4.32 -9.06
N TYR A 97 7.59 4.19 -8.16
CA TYR A 97 7.30 5.21 -7.16
C TYR A 97 7.85 4.88 -5.78
N THR A 98 8.50 3.75 -5.63
CA THR A 98 8.97 3.33 -4.32
C THR A 98 10.48 3.44 -4.19
N ASN A 99 10.94 3.62 -2.96
CA ASN A 99 12.36 3.59 -2.61
C ASN A 99 12.80 2.22 -2.09
N ALA A 100 12.00 1.20 -2.29
CA ALA A 100 12.35 -0.15 -1.85
C ALA A 100 13.55 -0.68 -2.63
N LYS A 101 14.33 -1.46 -1.97
CA LYS A 101 15.49 -2.11 -2.55
C LYS A 101 15.13 -3.46 -3.14
#